data_8fbb706acc8678eba5308195138c6ab7
#
_entry.id   8fbb706acc8678eba5308195138c6ab7
#
_cell.length_a   1.000
_cell.length_b   1.000
_cell.length_c   1.000
_cell.angle_alpha   90.00
_cell.angle_beta   90.00
_cell.angle_gamma   90.00
#
_symmetry.space_group_name_H-M   'P 1'
#
loop_
_entity.id
_entity.type
_entity.pdbx_description
1 polymer ?
#
loop_
_entity_poly.entity_id
_entity_poly.type
_entity_poly.pdbx_seq_one_letter_code
_entity_poly.pdbx_strand_id
1 'polypeptide(L)'
;MIYTVTFNPSLDYVIQVDDLTLGEVNRTTSEKIYPGGKGNNVSVILSNLGHKSKALGFKAGFTGEQMETMLEEFGCYTDFIPLEEGLTRINVKVKSNEESEINGQGPVITDTAIEALYQKLDKLTAGDVLVLAGSIPNTLPGDMYERIMARLQGKDIRIVVDATKDLLVNVLKYHPFLIKPNNHELGEIFDKVLEREADIVEYAKKLQEMVAVNVLVSMAGDGAILVTEDGTVSSKKPPKGTVVNSVGAGDSMVAGFLAGWLNTGDYEKALELGTAAGSATAFVSWLATKEEITDKLEHSEKEYGI
;
A
#
# COMPACT_ATOMS: atom_id res chain seq x y z
N MET A 1 13.64 4.05 11.62
CA MET A 1 12.98 2.74 11.35
C MET A 1 11.71 3.00 10.54
N ILE A 2 11.27 2.04 9.70
CA ILE A 2 9.99 2.12 9.01
C ILE A 2 8.98 1.23 9.73
N TYR A 3 7.78 1.74 9.95
CA TYR A 3 6.65 0.99 10.52
C TYR A 3 5.51 1.01 9.51
N THR A 4 4.82 -0.12 9.36
CA THR A 4 3.61 -0.20 8.54
C THR A 4 2.45 -0.65 9.43
N VAL A 5 1.27 -0.07 9.25
CA VAL A 5 0.07 -0.48 9.99
C VAL A 5 -0.96 -1.03 9.01
N THR A 6 -1.40 -2.26 9.27
CA THR A 6 -2.49 -2.90 8.55
C THR A 6 -3.59 -3.24 9.54
N PHE A 7 -4.72 -2.50 9.53
CA PHE A 7 -5.81 -2.75 10.46
C PHE A 7 -6.55 -4.06 10.20
N ASN A 8 -6.63 -4.46 8.94
CA ASN A 8 -7.36 -5.66 8.55
C ASN A 8 -6.53 -6.54 7.60
N PRO A 9 -5.44 -7.14 8.10
CA PRO A 9 -4.61 -8.05 7.30
C PRO A 9 -5.40 -9.30 6.88
N SER A 10 -4.88 -10.05 5.93
CA SER A 10 -5.53 -11.23 5.39
C SER A 10 -4.55 -12.33 5.02
N LEU A 11 -5.06 -13.55 4.84
CA LEU A 11 -4.53 -14.51 3.89
C LEU A 11 -5.30 -14.37 2.60
N ASP A 12 -4.61 -14.13 1.49
CA ASP A 12 -5.21 -14.05 0.17
C ASP A 12 -5.09 -15.42 -0.51
N TYR A 13 -6.22 -16.12 -0.62
CA TYR A 13 -6.32 -17.40 -1.31
C TYR A 13 -6.65 -17.16 -2.78
N VAL A 14 -5.65 -17.28 -3.63
CA VAL A 14 -5.74 -17.07 -5.08
C VAL A 14 -5.97 -18.40 -5.75
N ILE A 15 -7.12 -18.57 -6.37
CA ILE A 15 -7.50 -19.80 -7.09
C ILE A 15 -7.74 -19.49 -8.57
N GLN A 16 -7.41 -20.46 -9.40
CA GLN A 16 -7.75 -20.43 -10.83
C GLN A 16 -8.78 -21.49 -11.13
N VAL A 17 -9.80 -21.11 -11.88
CA VAL A 17 -10.88 -21.97 -12.37
C VAL A 17 -11.07 -21.67 -13.85
N ASP A 18 -11.09 -22.69 -14.71
CA ASP A 18 -11.19 -22.48 -16.16
C ASP A 18 -12.50 -21.78 -16.56
N ASP A 19 -13.62 -22.20 -15.95
CA ASP A 19 -14.94 -21.60 -16.17
C ASP A 19 -15.75 -21.67 -14.88
N LEU A 20 -15.91 -20.51 -14.22
CA LEU A 20 -16.65 -20.39 -12.96
C LEU A 20 -18.15 -20.43 -13.23
N THR A 21 -18.79 -21.53 -12.87
CA THR A 21 -20.24 -21.71 -13.01
C THR A 21 -20.91 -21.62 -11.63
N LEU A 22 -21.78 -20.62 -11.44
CA LEU A 22 -22.52 -20.44 -10.20
C LEU A 22 -23.53 -21.58 -9.99
N GLY A 23 -23.59 -22.10 -8.76
CA GLY A 23 -24.50 -23.20 -8.38
C GLY A 23 -23.95 -24.58 -8.69
N GLU A 24 -22.79 -24.70 -9.33
CA GLU A 24 -22.13 -25.97 -9.67
C GLU A 24 -20.88 -26.21 -8.85
N VAL A 25 -20.36 -27.42 -8.90
CA VAL A 25 -19.06 -27.79 -8.33
C VAL A 25 -17.95 -27.35 -9.28
N ASN A 26 -17.26 -26.29 -8.94
CA ASN A 26 -16.09 -25.82 -9.65
C ASN A 26 -14.81 -26.46 -9.06
N ARG A 27 -13.87 -26.84 -9.92
CA ARG A 27 -12.57 -27.39 -9.51
C ARG A 27 -11.46 -26.45 -9.92
N THR A 28 -10.55 -26.21 -9.00
CA THR A 28 -9.38 -25.34 -9.23
C THR A 28 -8.36 -26.04 -10.11
N THR A 29 -7.68 -25.28 -10.96
CA THR A 29 -6.52 -25.74 -11.75
C THR A 29 -5.21 -25.26 -11.12
N SER A 30 -5.27 -24.23 -10.25
CA SER A 30 -4.12 -23.70 -9.51
C SER A 30 -4.60 -23.05 -8.21
N GLU A 31 -3.78 -23.16 -7.18
CA GLU A 31 -4.04 -22.58 -5.86
C GLU A 31 -2.77 -21.98 -5.28
N LYS A 32 -2.86 -20.78 -4.71
CA LYS A 32 -1.77 -20.10 -4.01
C LYS A 32 -2.31 -19.34 -2.81
N ILE A 33 -1.52 -19.26 -1.76
CA ILE A 33 -1.84 -18.46 -0.57
C ILE A 33 -0.72 -17.42 -0.39
N TYR A 34 -1.12 -16.17 -0.14
CA TYR A 34 -0.20 -15.08 0.12
C TYR A 34 -0.62 -14.30 1.37
N PRO A 35 0.34 -13.73 2.12
CA PRO A 35 0.00 -12.77 3.16
C PRO A 35 -0.51 -11.49 2.48
N GLY A 36 -1.65 -10.99 2.93
CA GLY A 36 -2.32 -9.85 2.34
C GLY A 36 -2.47 -8.68 3.31
N GLY A 37 -2.87 -7.56 2.74
CA GLY A 37 -3.03 -6.27 3.42
C GLY A 37 -2.01 -5.24 2.93
N LYS A 38 -2.47 -4.02 2.64
CA LYS A 38 -1.65 -2.99 1.98
C LYS A 38 -0.34 -2.70 2.73
N GLY A 39 -0.39 -2.48 4.06
CA GLY A 39 0.82 -2.24 4.84
C GLY A 39 1.77 -3.44 4.87
N ASN A 40 1.24 -4.67 4.84
CA ASN A 40 2.04 -5.89 4.72
C ASN A 40 2.74 -5.95 3.36
N ASN A 41 2.02 -5.63 2.27
CA ASN A 41 2.60 -5.55 0.93
C ASN A 41 3.75 -4.54 0.87
N VAL A 42 3.56 -3.35 1.47
CA VAL A 42 4.63 -2.35 1.60
C VAL A 42 5.84 -2.93 2.33
N SER A 43 5.63 -3.66 3.46
CA SER A 43 6.73 -4.27 4.21
C SER A 43 7.48 -5.33 3.42
N VAL A 44 6.79 -6.18 2.65
CA VAL A 44 7.42 -7.20 1.79
C VAL A 44 8.30 -6.54 0.72
N ILE A 45 7.79 -5.54 0.01
CA ILE A 45 8.59 -4.84 -1.02
C ILE A 45 9.76 -4.08 -0.40
N LEU A 46 9.58 -3.42 0.75
CA LEU A 46 10.70 -2.81 1.48
C LEU A 46 11.78 -3.84 1.83
N SER A 47 11.38 -5.03 2.31
CA SER A 47 12.32 -6.12 2.59
C SER A 47 13.06 -6.57 1.32
N ASN A 48 12.35 -6.76 0.21
CA ASN A 48 12.94 -7.11 -1.09
C ASN A 48 13.97 -6.05 -1.55
N LEU A 49 13.71 -4.77 -1.26
CA LEU A 49 14.62 -3.66 -1.58
C LEU A 49 15.73 -3.45 -0.52
N GLY A 50 15.82 -4.31 0.49
CA GLY A 50 16.86 -4.28 1.53
C GLY A 50 16.60 -3.31 2.68
N HIS A 51 15.39 -2.79 2.80
CA HIS A 51 14.98 -1.92 3.90
C HIS A 51 14.24 -2.69 4.99
N LYS A 52 14.67 -2.49 6.24
CA LYS A 52 13.99 -3.07 7.40
C LYS A 52 12.75 -2.27 7.74
N SER A 53 11.62 -2.96 7.81
CA SER A 53 10.36 -2.41 8.30
C SER A 53 9.77 -3.30 9.40
N LYS A 54 8.92 -2.74 10.23
CA LYS A 54 8.17 -3.46 11.25
C LYS A 54 6.67 -3.37 10.92
N ALA A 55 6.07 -4.53 10.60
CA ALA A 55 4.65 -4.65 10.35
C ALA A 55 3.87 -4.71 11.66
N LEU A 56 2.94 -3.78 11.83
CA LEU A 56 2.01 -3.67 12.96
C LEU A 56 0.58 -3.89 12.47
N GLY A 57 -0.27 -4.30 13.39
CA GLY A 57 -1.69 -4.52 13.14
C GLY A 57 -2.25 -5.56 14.10
N PHE A 58 -3.26 -6.27 13.67
CA PHE A 58 -3.96 -7.26 14.49
C PHE A 58 -3.96 -8.61 13.80
N LYS A 59 -3.80 -9.68 14.58
CA LYS A 59 -3.89 -11.07 14.11
C LYS A 59 -4.81 -11.88 14.99
N ALA A 60 -5.49 -12.88 14.43
CA ALA A 60 -6.38 -13.76 15.16
C ALA A 60 -6.33 -15.19 14.62
N GLY A 61 -6.32 -16.16 15.52
CA GLY A 61 -6.40 -17.58 15.23
C GLY A 61 -5.29 -18.09 14.29
N PHE A 62 -5.44 -19.33 13.80
CA PHE A 62 -4.42 -19.99 12.99
C PHE A 62 -4.10 -19.26 11.67
N THR A 63 -5.09 -18.56 11.09
CA THR A 63 -4.87 -17.77 9.88
C THR A 63 -3.99 -16.57 10.12
N GLY A 64 -4.08 -15.95 11.30
CA GLY A 64 -3.21 -14.86 11.73
C GLY A 64 -1.77 -15.33 11.97
N GLU A 65 -1.61 -16.49 12.63
CA GLU A 65 -0.30 -17.10 12.84
C GLU A 65 0.37 -17.47 11.50
N GLN A 66 -0.39 -18.07 10.57
CA GLN A 66 0.14 -18.42 9.26
C GLN A 66 0.53 -17.18 8.45
N MET A 67 -0.31 -16.13 8.45
CA MET A 67 0.00 -14.86 7.77
C MET A 67 1.31 -14.25 8.30
N GLU A 68 1.47 -14.20 9.62
CA GLU A 68 2.67 -13.66 10.25
C GLU A 68 3.92 -14.49 9.90
N THR A 69 3.83 -15.82 9.98
CA THR A 69 4.92 -16.72 9.58
C THR A 69 5.35 -16.46 8.13
N MET A 70 4.40 -16.32 7.21
CA MET A 70 4.71 -16.03 5.82
C MET A 70 5.38 -14.65 5.64
N LEU A 71 4.98 -13.63 6.39
CA LEU A 71 5.64 -12.32 6.35
C LEU A 71 7.10 -12.41 6.86
N GLU A 72 7.34 -13.19 7.89
CA GLU A 72 8.70 -13.44 8.41
C GLU A 72 9.57 -14.20 7.39
N GLU A 73 9.00 -15.17 6.65
CA GLU A 73 9.68 -15.86 5.55
C GLU A 73 10.08 -14.89 4.41
N PHE A 74 9.31 -13.83 4.18
CA PHE A 74 9.68 -12.74 3.27
C PHE A 74 10.65 -11.72 3.89
N GLY A 75 11.17 -11.98 5.09
CA GLY A 75 12.16 -11.15 5.78
C GLY A 75 11.57 -9.90 6.46
N CYS A 76 10.25 -9.83 6.64
CA CYS A 76 9.62 -8.76 7.37
C CYS A 76 9.79 -8.96 8.89
N TYR A 77 10.02 -7.87 9.62
CA TYR A 77 9.85 -7.91 11.08
C TYR A 77 8.39 -7.66 11.41
N THR A 78 7.83 -8.47 12.30
CA THR A 78 6.43 -8.39 12.68
C THR A 78 6.30 -8.05 14.16
N ASP A 79 5.22 -7.39 14.53
CA ASP A 79 4.87 -7.07 15.92
C ASP A 79 3.34 -6.88 16.03
N PHE A 80 2.60 -7.86 15.48
CA PHE A 80 1.14 -7.87 15.49
C PHE A 80 0.59 -8.03 16.91
N ILE A 81 -0.59 -7.46 17.14
CA ILE A 81 -1.34 -7.61 18.38
C ILE A 81 -2.28 -8.80 18.23
N PRO A 82 -2.10 -9.86 19.06
CA PRO A 82 -2.99 -11.01 19.02
C PRO A 82 -4.37 -10.63 19.58
N LEU A 83 -5.41 -11.07 18.89
CA LEU A 83 -6.79 -11.00 19.36
C LEU A 83 -7.20 -12.38 19.92
N GLU A 84 -7.99 -12.37 20.98
CA GLU A 84 -8.40 -13.61 21.67
C GLU A 84 -9.42 -14.42 20.87
N GLU A 85 -10.24 -13.76 20.07
CA GLU A 85 -11.35 -14.38 19.34
C GLU A 85 -11.29 -14.08 17.84
N GLY A 86 -11.88 -14.96 17.05
CA GLY A 86 -12.02 -14.83 15.61
C GLY A 86 -10.84 -15.37 14.81
N LEU A 87 -10.80 -15.00 13.55
CA LEU A 87 -9.76 -15.37 12.60
C LEU A 87 -9.31 -14.13 11.81
N THR A 88 -8.03 -13.99 11.57
CA THR A 88 -7.55 -13.12 10.50
C THR A 88 -8.25 -13.52 9.21
N ARG A 89 -8.82 -12.57 8.51
CA ARG A 89 -9.67 -12.85 7.35
C ARG A 89 -8.93 -13.58 6.24
N ILE A 90 -9.70 -14.38 5.50
CA ILE A 90 -9.27 -14.96 4.23
C ILE A 90 -10.00 -14.20 3.13
N ASN A 91 -9.27 -13.68 2.17
CA ASN A 91 -9.83 -13.18 0.92
C ASN A 91 -9.67 -14.27 -0.13
N VAL A 92 -10.73 -14.56 -0.89
CA VAL A 92 -10.68 -15.51 -2.01
C VAL A 92 -10.64 -14.70 -3.29
N LYS A 93 -9.59 -14.88 -4.08
CA LYS A 93 -9.42 -14.25 -5.40
C LYS A 93 -9.58 -15.34 -6.46
N VAL A 94 -10.67 -15.27 -7.19
CA VAL A 94 -11.00 -16.25 -8.23
C VAL A 94 -10.56 -15.70 -9.58
N LYS A 95 -9.55 -16.33 -10.19
CA LYS A 95 -9.12 -16.08 -11.57
C LYS A 95 -9.86 -17.04 -12.49
N SER A 96 -10.69 -16.48 -13.36
CA SER A 96 -11.46 -17.19 -14.38
C SER A 96 -11.57 -16.32 -15.63
N ASN A 97 -12.60 -16.48 -16.44
CA ASN A 97 -12.93 -15.59 -17.55
C ASN A 97 -13.10 -14.13 -17.06
N GLU A 98 -13.66 -13.97 -15.86
CA GLU A 98 -13.72 -12.70 -15.14
C GLU A 98 -13.10 -12.89 -13.75
N GLU A 99 -12.29 -11.92 -13.31
CA GLU A 99 -11.75 -11.93 -11.94
C GLU A 99 -12.85 -11.57 -10.95
N SER A 100 -12.94 -12.33 -9.86
CA SER A 100 -13.88 -12.07 -8.77
C SER A 100 -13.17 -12.16 -7.42
N GLU A 101 -13.53 -11.27 -6.50
CA GLU A 101 -12.98 -11.27 -5.14
C GLU A 101 -14.09 -11.42 -4.11
N ILE A 102 -13.85 -12.30 -3.13
CA ILE A 102 -14.69 -12.44 -1.93
C ILE A 102 -13.82 -12.07 -0.74
N ASN A 103 -14.07 -10.90 -0.18
CA ASN A 103 -13.27 -10.35 0.92
C ASN A 103 -13.93 -10.64 2.27
N GLY A 104 -13.22 -11.36 3.15
CA GLY A 104 -13.63 -11.59 4.52
C GLY A 104 -13.67 -10.29 5.35
N GLN A 105 -14.52 -10.25 6.38
CA GLN A 105 -14.63 -9.08 7.26
C GLN A 105 -13.46 -8.97 8.26
N GLY A 106 -12.94 -10.10 8.70
CA GLY A 106 -11.92 -10.15 9.75
C GLY A 106 -12.51 -10.17 11.17
N PRO A 107 -11.64 -10.27 12.18
CA PRO A 107 -12.04 -10.35 13.58
C PRO A 107 -12.48 -9.00 14.13
N VAL A 108 -13.21 -9.04 15.24
CA VAL A 108 -13.54 -7.84 16.01
C VAL A 108 -12.29 -7.35 16.75
N ILE A 109 -11.93 -6.09 16.55
CA ILE A 109 -10.81 -5.45 17.22
C ILE A 109 -11.35 -4.73 18.46
N THR A 110 -10.85 -5.11 19.63
CA THR A 110 -11.30 -4.55 20.90
C THR A 110 -10.60 -3.23 21.23
N ASP A 111 -11.19 -2.42 22.10
CA ASP A 111 -10.56 -1.18 22.59
C ASP A 111 -9.20 -1.46 23.27
N THR A 112 -9.08 -2.58 23.97
CA THR A 112 -7.82 -3.02 24.57
C THR A 112 -6.75 -3.26 23.52
N ALA A 113 -7.10 -3.90 22.40
CA ALA A 113 -6.19 -4.13 21.29
C ALA A 113 -5.77 -2.82 20.60
N ILE A 114 -6.71 -1.87 20.44
CA ILE A 114 -6.42 -0.53 19.93
C ILE A 114 -5.43 0.21 20.86
N GLU A 115 -5.64 0.16 22.17
CA GLU A 115 -4.71 0.79 23.11
C GLU A 115 -3.32 0.14 23.06
N ALA A 116 -3.24 -1.18 22.85
CA ALA A 116 -1.96 -1.86 22.65
C ALA A 116 -1.26 -1.39 21.37
N LEU A 117 -2.00 -1.12 20.29
CA LEU A 117 -1.44 -0.50 19.08
C LEU A 117 -0.91 0.92 19.38
N TYR A 118 -1.68 1.73 20.07
CA TYR A 118 -1.25 3.08 20.46
C TYR A 118 0.04 3.05 21.29
N GLN A 119 0.18 2.14 22.24
CA GLN A 119 1.40 1.99 23.04
C GLN A 119 2.62 1.59 22.19
N LYS A 120 2.43 0.84 21.09
CA LYS A 120 3.50 0.55 20.14
C LYS A 120 3.88 1.80 19.34
N LEU A 121 2.87 2.54 18.86
CA LEU A 121 3.07 3.78 18.10
C LEU A 121 3.68 4.91 18.94
N ASP A 122 3.39 4.97 20.23
CA ASP A 122 3.99 5.93 21.15
C ASP A 122 5.52 5.81 21.28
N LYS A 123 6.06 4.63 20.95
CA LYS A 123 7.51 4.37 20.97
C LYS A 123 8.23 4.91 19.73
N LEU A 124 7.51 5.34 18.71
CA LEU A 124 8.10 5.95 17.54
C LEU A 124 8.78 7.29 17.90
N THR A 125 9.90 7.56 17.27
CA THR A 125 10.77 8.71 17.54
C THR A 125 11.02 9.52 16.28
N ALA A 126 11.57 10.71 16.45
CA ALA A 126 11.95 11.59 15.35
C ALA A 126 12.80 10.86 14.29
N GLY A 127 12.45 11.06 13.03
CA GLY A 127 13.10 10.41 11.88
C GLY A 127 12.55 9.03 11.53
N ASP A 128 11.67 8.44 12.36
CA ASP A 128 10.94 7.24 11.96
C ASP A 128 9.94 7.55 10.83
N VAL A 129 9.61 6.50 10.07
CA VAL A 129 8.58 6.56 9.02
C VAL A 129 7.43 5.65 9.42
N LEU A 130 6.20 6.15 9.32
CA LEU A 130 4.99 5.38 9.56
C LEU A 130 4.14 5.33 8.28
N VAL A 131 3.81 4.14 7.81
CA VAL A 131 2.92 3.93 6.68
C VAL A 131 1.56 3.46 7.21
N LEU A 132 0.54 4.26 6.97
CA LEU A 132 -0.86 3.95 7.21
C LEU A 132 -1.50 3.58 5.88
N ALA A 133 -1.76 2.30 5.65
CA ALA A 133 -2.22 1.82 4.35
C ALA A 133 -3.41 0.85 4.47
N GLY A 134 -4.38 1.04 3.59
CA GLY A 134 -5.58 0.20 3.48
C GLY A 134 -6.82 0.78 4.16
N SER A 135 -7.88 -0.01 4.17
CA SER A 135 -9.16 0.35 4.76
C SER A 135 -9.21 0.09 6.26
N ILE A 136 -10.03 0.84 6.95
CA ILE A 136 -10.42 0.57 8.34
C ILE A 136 -11.57 -0.43 8.32
N PRO A 137 -11.52 -1.54 9.10
CA PRO A 137 -12.63 -2.48 9.18
C PRO A 137 -13.87 -1.83 9.80
N ASN A 138 -15.06 -2.28 9.39
CA ASN A 138 -16.35 -1.73 9.83
C ASN A 138 -16.59 -1.83 11.36
N THR A 139 -15.79 -2.63 12.05
CA THR A 139 -15.82 -2.78 13.51
C THR A 139 -15.12 -1.65 14.24
N LEU A 140 -14.41 -0.77 13.53
CA LEU A 140 -13.69 0.36 14.09
C LEU A 140 -14.27 1.69 13.59
N PRO A 141 -14.10 2.78 14.37
CA PRO A 141 -14.40 4.12 13.89
C PRO A 141 -13.60 4.47 12.64
N GLY A 142 -14.24 5.13 11.66
CA GLY A 142 -13.62 5.51 10.40
C GLY A 142 -12.52 6.57 10.53
N ASP A 143 -12.36 7.18 11.70
CA ASP A 143 -11.38 8.22 12.01
C ASP A 143 -10.06 7.69 12.62
N MET A 144 -9.80 6.37 12.54
CA MET A 144 -8.63 5.76 13.18
C MET A 144 -7.29 6.35 12.71
N TYR A 145 -7.14 6.64 11.41
CA TYR A 145 -5.92 7.27 10.91
C TYR A 145 -5.74 8.68 11.46
N GLU A 146 -6.83 9.43 11.54
CA GLU A 146 -6.84 10.77 12.13
C GLU A 146 -6.41 10.71 13.61
N ARG A 147 -6.96 9.77 14.39
CA ARG A 147 -6.59 9.57 15.81
C ARG A 147 -5.11 9.22 15.98
N ILE A 148 -4.57 8.36 15.11
CA ILE A 148 -3.14 8.02 15.12
C ILE A 148 -2.30 9.26 14.83
N MET A 149 -2.62 10.00 13.78
CA MET A 149 -1.85 11.18 13.39
C MET A 149 -1.91 12.28 14.44
N ALA A 150 -3.09 12.52 15.04
CA ALA A 150 -3.22 13.44 16.17
C ALA A 150 -2.34 13.06 17.36
N ARG A 151 -2.30 11.75 17.69
CA ARG A 151 -1.49 11.23 18.81
C ARG A 151 0.02 11.38 18.57
N LEU A 152 0.44 11.28 17.32
CA LEU A 152 1.86 11.38 16.95
C LEU A 152 2.31 12.79 16.61
N GLN A 153 1.42 13.77 16.66
CA GLN A 153 1.73 15.16 16.34
C GLN A 153 2.86 15.68 17.21
N GLY A 154 3.81 16.39 16.61
CA GLY A 154 4.98 16.96 17.30
C GLY A 154 6.14 15.99 17.55
N LYS A 155 6.05 14.73 17.11
CA LYS A 155 7.14 13.73 17.25
C LYS A 155 8.15 13.73 16.10
N ASP A 156 7.96 14.57 15.07
CA ASP A 156 8.81 14.60 13.85
C ASP A 156 8.93 13.22 13.16
N ILE A 157 7.79 12.57 13.00
CA ILE A 157 7.64 11.29 12.30
C ILE A 157 7.11 11.58 10.91
N ARG A 158 7.71 10.96 9.88
CA ARG A 158 7.21 11.03 8.51
C ARG A 158 6.07 10.04 8.32
N ILE A 159 4.86 10.54 8.11
CA ILE A 159 3.68 9.70 7.94
C ILE A 159 3.29 9.64 6.47
N VAL A 160 3.21 8.43 5.94
CA VAL A 160 2.74 8.12 4.58
C VAL A 160 1.33 7.56 4.68
N VAL A 161 0.41 8.06 3.86
CA VAL A 161 -0.99 7.59 3.88
C VAL A 161 -1.40 7.12 2.49
N ASP A 162 -1.77 5.84 2.40
CA ASP A 162 -2.40 5.23 1.23
C ASP A 162 -3.83 4.80 1.59
N ALA A 163 -4.74 5.74 1.48
CA ALA A 163 -6.14 5.59 1.82
C ALA A 163 -7.04 6.28 0.79
N THR A 164 -8.33 6.04 0.86
CA THR A 164 -9.31 6.56 -0.10
C THR A 164 -10.30 7.51 0.55
N LYS A 165 -10.88 8.40 -0.24
CA LYS A 165 -12.04 9.27 0.13
C LYS A 165 -11.79 10.05 1.43
N ASP A 166 -12.80 10.05 2.30
CA ASP A 166 -12.79 10.80 3.55
C ASP A 166 -11.64 10.39 4.47
N LEU A 167 -11.22 9.12 4.44
CA LEU A 167 -10.10 8.63 5.23
C LEU A 167 -8.78 9.32 4.85
N LEU A 168 -8.60 9.67 3.57
CA LEU A 168 -7.46 10.45 3.10
C LEU A 168 -7.63 11.93 3.41
N VAL A 169 -8.78 12.52 3.08
CA VAL A 169 -9.03 13.96 3.25
C VAL A 169 -8.92 14.40 4.71
N ASN A 170 -9.46 13.60 5.63
CA ASN A 170 -9.48 13.94 7.06
C ASN A 170 -8.08 14.00 7.70
N VAL A 171 -7.09 13.32 7.12
CA VAL A 171 -5.72 13.32 7.66
C VAL A 171 -4.83 14.43 7.12
N LEU A 172 -5.24 15.14 6.06
CA LEU A 172 -4.43 16.20 5.43
C LEU A 172 -4.02 17.30 6.40
N LYS A 173 -4.92 17.69 7.30
CA LYS A 173 -4.65 18.70 8.36
C LYS A 173 -3.49 18.34 9.31
N TYR A 174 -3.02 17.10 9.31
CA TYR A 174 -1.87 16.64 10.09
C TYR A 174 -0.57 16.60 9.28
N HIS A 175 -0.55 17.16 8.08
CA HIS A 175 0.62 17.28 7.21
C HIS A 175 1.31 15.94 6.90
N PRO A 176 0.62 14.95 6.30
CA PRO A 176 1.28 13.72 5.91
C PRO A 176 2.46 14.01 4.97
N PHE A 177 3.60 13.34 5.23
CA PHE A 177 4.79 13.47 4.41
C PHE A 177 4.52 13.06 2.95
N LEU A 178 3.73 12.01 2.75
CA LEU A 178 3.34 11.53 1.44
C LEU A 178 1.91 11.01 1.48
N ILE A 179 1.13 11.36 0.49
CA ILE A 179 -0.14 10.69 0.18
C ILE A 179 -0.06 10.08 -1.22
N LYS A 180 -0.75 8.94 -1.43
CA LYS A 180 -0.78 8.29 -2.73
C LYS A 180 -2.21 7.93 -3.17
N PRO A 181 -2.99 8.84 -3.71
CA PRO A 181 -4.19 8.50 -4.47
C PRO A 181 -3.83 7.96 -5.87
N ASN A 182 -4.72 7.19 -6.48
CA ASN A 182 -4.72 7.05 -7.94
C ASN A 182 -5.52 8.20 -8.59
N ASN A 183 -5.47 8.33 -9.94
CA ASN A 183 -6.17 9.40 -10.65
C ASN A 183 -7.70 9.34 -10.46
N HIS A 184 -8.29 8.16 -10.29
CA HIS A 184 -9.73 8.02 -10.02
C HIS A 184 -10.07 8.46 -8.59
N GLU A 185 -9.30 8.00 -7.60
CA GLU A 185 -9.46 8.40 -6.19
C GLU A 185 -9.27 9.91 -6.01
N LEU A 186 -8.29 10.50 -6.72
CA LEU A 186 -8.09 11.95 -6.75
C LEU A 186 -9.31 12.65 -7.35
N GLY A 187 -9.85 12.12 -8.44
CA GLY A 187 -11.04 12.64 -9.08
C GLY A 187 -12.28 12.56 -8.17
N GLU A 188 -12.46 11.45 -7.46
CA GLU A 188 -13.56 11.26 -6.50
C GLU A 188 -13.55 12.32 -5.38
N ILE A 189 -12.37 12.72 -4.88
CA ILE A 189 -12.25 13.75 -3.84
C ILE A 189 -12.83 15.10 -4.30
N PHE A 190 -12.71 15.41 -5.58
CA PHE A 190 -13.13 16.69 -6.15
C PHE A 190 -14.39 16.61 -7.04
N ASP A 191 -15.03 15.44 -7.08
CA ASP A 191 -16.17 15.15 -7.97
C ASP A 191 -15.86 15.46 -9.44
N LYS A 192 -14.71 14.94 -9.91
CA LYS A 192 -14.17 15.12 -11.27
C LYS A 192 -13.72 13.81 -11.88
N VAL A 193 -13.77 13.74 -13.21
CA VAL A 193 -13.09 12.71 -13.99
C VAL A 193 -11.76 13.30 -14.47
N LEU A 194 -10.64 12.70 -14.06
CA LEU A 194 -9.29 13.17 -14.35
C LEU A 194 -8.60 12.21 -15.33
N GLU A 195 -8.54 12.60 -16.59
CA GLU A 195 -7.91 11.81 -17.66
C GLU A 195 -6.63 12.46 -18.19
N ARG A 196 -6.55 13.78 -18.19
CA ARG A 196 -5.39 14.50 -18.72
C ARG A 196 -4.38 14.77 -17.61
N GLU A 197 -3.10 14.60 -17.91
CA GLU A 197 -1.99 14.88 -16.99
C GLU A 197 -2.10 16.28 -16.36
N ALA A 198 -2.44 17.29 -17.16
CA ALA A 198 -2.59 18.66 -16.67
C ALA A 198 -3.69 18.80 -15.60
N ASP A 199 -4.81 18.09 -15.76
CA ASP A 199 -5.90 18.11 -14.78
C ASP A 199 -5.46 17.38 -13.50
N ILE A 200 -4.76 16.23 -13.63
CA ILE A 200 -4.22 15.48 -12.51
C ILE A 200 -3.24 16.34 -11.69
N VAL A 201 -2.32 17.04 -12.35
CA VAL A 201 -1.39 17.98 -11.71
C VAL A 201 -2.12 19.10 -10.98
N GLU A 202 -3.15 19.70 -11.63
CA GLU A 202 -3.94 20.77 -11.00
C GLU A 202 -4.59 20.29 -9.70
N TYR A 203 -5.23 19.12 -9.72
CA TYR A 203 -5.93 18.60 -8.53
C TYR A 203 -4.97 18.02 -7.48
N ALA A 204 -3.81 17.48 -7.87
CA ALA A 204 -2.76 17.11 -6.95
C ALA A 204 -2.20 18.32 -6.19
N LYS A 205 -2.02 19.46 -6.86
CA LYS A 205 -1.66 20.74 -6.20
C LYS A 205 -2.75 21.24 -5.24
N LYS A 206 -4.02 21.05 -5.56
CA LYS A 206 -5.12 21.37 -4.65
C LYS A 206 -5.08 20.52 -3.37
N LEU A 207 -4.72 19.22 -3.47
CA LEU A 207 -4.47 18.40 -2.28
C LEU A 207 -3.28 18.92 -1.46
N GLN A 208 -2.24 19.40 -2.13
CA GLN A 208 -1.10 20.01 -1.45
C GLN A 208 -1.49 21.31 -0.73
N GLU A 209 -2.33 22.14 -1.32
CA GLU A 209 -2.93 23.32 -0.67
C GLU A 209 -3.77 22.95 0.55
N MET A 210 -4.33 21.73 0.60
CA MET A 210 -5.00 21.14 1.78
C MET A 210 -4.00 20.54 2.79
N VAL A 211 -2.71 20.89 2.65
CA VAL A 211 -1.57 20.63 3.55
C VAL A 211 -0.94 19.24 3.49
N ALA A 212 -1.14 18.46 2.41
CA ALA A 212 -0.25 17.35 2.11
C ALA A 212 1.16 17.87 1.77
N VAL A 213 2.21 17.22 2.28
CA VAL A 213 3.59 17.63 1.96
C VAL A 213 3.94 17.21 0.54
N ASN A 214 3.83 15.93 0.23
CA ASN A 214 4.06 15.41 -1.13
C ASN A 214 2.83 14.61 -1.60
N VAL A 215 2.50 14.72 -2.88
CA VAL A 215 1.37 14.02 -3.50
C VAL A 215 1.87 13.16 -4.66
N LEU A 216 1.79 11.85 -4.52
CA LEU A 216 2.13 10.86 -5.54
C LEU A 216 0.84 10.31 -6.15
N VAL A 217 0.57 10.61 -7.41
CA VAL A 217 -0.62 10.12 -8.10
C VAL A 217 -0.25 8.98 -9.03
N SER A 218 -0.78 7.78 -8.78
CA SER A 218 -0.62 6.64 -9.67
C SER A 218 -1.67 6.65 -10.79
N MET A 219 -1.26 6.33 -12.03
CA MET A 219 -2.10 6.39 -13.23
C MET A 219 -2.07 5.07 -14.01
N ALA A 220 -1.87 3.95 -13.32
CA ALA A 220 -1.77 2.62 -13.92
C ALA A 220 -0.80 2.59 -15.12
N GLY A 221 -1.28 2.26 -16.32
CA GLY A 221 -0.49 2.21 -17.56
C GLY A 221 0.08 3.55 -18.02
N ASP A 222 -0.36 4.67 -17.47
CA ASP A 222 0.13 6.01 -17.80
C ASP A 222 1.26 6.47 -16.86
N GLY A 223 1.59 5.68 -15.84
CA GLY A 223 2.71 5.93 -14.94
C GLY A 223 2.34 6.62 -13.63
N ALA A 224 3.10 7.61 -13.23
CA ALA A 224 2.87 8.34 -12.00
C ALA A 224 3.31 9.81 -12.09
N ILE A 225 2.64 10.66 -11.31
CA ILE A 225 2.95 12.07 -11.13
C ILE A 225 3.27 12.30 -9.66
N LEU A 226 4.32 13.06 -9.40
CA LEU A 226 4.70 13.51 -8.08
C LEU A 226 4.64 15.04 -8.03
N VAL A 227 3.96 15.58 -7.02
CA VAL A 227 4.03 16.99 -6.65
C VAL A 227 4.73 17.05 -5.29
N THR A 228 5.90 17.68 -5.23
CA THR A 228 6.72 17.77 -4.04
C THR A 228 6.40 19.01 -3.21
N GLU A 229 6.87 19.07 -1.96
CA GLU A 229 6.62 20.13 -1.00
C GLU A 229 6.98 21.56 -1.49
N ASP A 230 7.93 21.69 -2.41
CA ASP A 230 8.32 22.94 -3.05
C ASP A 230 7.48 23.30 -4.29
N GLY A 231 6.47 22.49 -4.63
CA GLY A 231 5.61 22.65 -5.78
C GLY A 231 6.20 22.13 -7.10
N THR A 232 7.38 21.50 -7.06
CA THR A 232 7.97 20.84 -8.24
C THR A 232 7.07 19.69 -8.68
N VAL A 233 6.90 19.54 -10.00
CA VAL A 233 6.11 18.47 -10.61
C VAL A 233 7.02 17.60 -11.44
N SER A 234 7.04 16.32 -11.13
CA SER A 234 7.74 15.29 -11.92
C SER A 234 6.76 14.22 -12.37
N SER A 235 6.96 13.69 -13.58
CA SER A 235 6.18 12.55 -14.08
C SER A 235 7.11 11.45 -14.59
N LYS A 236 6.71 10.20 -14.39
CA LYS A 236 7.43 9.03 -14.92
C LYS A 236 6.45 8.09 -15.61
N LYS A 237 6.80 7.68 -16.82
CA LYS A 237 6.08 6.61 -17.53
C LYS A 237 6.50 5.25 -16.98
N PRO A 238 5.59 4.27 -16.95
CA PRO A 238 5.94 2.93 -16.50
C PRO A 238 6.84 2.26 -17.56
N PRO A 239 7.75 1.37 -17.14
CA PRO A 239 8.43 0.50 -18.09
C PRO A 239 7.43 -0.40 -18.82
N LYS A 240 7.77 -0.81 -20.05
CA LYS A 240 6.91 -1.67 -20.86
C LYS A 240 6.83 -3.07 -20.27
N GLY A 241 5.65 -3.66 -20.33
CA GLY A 241 5.38 -5.02 -19.89
C GLY A 241 3.93 -5.43 -20.09
N THR A 242 3.65 -6.70 -19.82
CA THR A 242 2.28 -7.23 -19.85
C THR A 242 1.75 -7.33 -18.43
N VAL A 243 0.61 -6.72 -18.18
CA VAL A 243 -0.05 -6.78 -16.86
C VAL A 243 -0.54 -8.21 -16.62
N VAL A 244 -0.09 -8.80 -15.51
CA VAL A 244 -0.49 -10.12 -15.02
C VAL A 244 -1.41 -10.00 -13.82
N ASN A 245 -1.12 -9.05 -12.91
CA ASN A 245 -1.90 -8.82 -11.70
C ASN A 245 -1.64 -7.40 -11.17
N SER A 246 -2.67 -6.57 -11.10
CA SER A 246 -2.53 -5.19 -10.61
C SER A 246 -2.58 -5.06 -9.07
N VAL A 247 -2.92 -6.14 -8.36
CA VAL A 247 -3.01 -6.12 -6.88
C VAL A 247 -1.64 -5.92 -6.27
N GLY A 248 -1.53 -4.97 -5.35
CA GLY A 248 -0.27 -4.63 -4.68
C GLY A 248 0.66 -3.69 -5.47
N ALA A 249 0.35 -3.35 -6.73
CA ALA A 249 1.18 -2.42 -7.52
C ALA A 249 1.27 -1.03 -6.87
N GLY A 250 0.16 -0.51 -6.34
CA GLY A 250 0.15 0.76 -5.59
C GLY A 250 0.96 0.70 -4.30
N ASP A 251 0.86 -0.41 -3.56
CA ASP A 251 1.63 -0.63 -2.33
C ASP A 251 3.14 -0.72 -2.64
N SER A 252 3.47 -1.41 -3.75
CA SER A 252 4.84 -1.51 -4.25
C SER A 252 5.41 -0.16 -4.68
N MET A 253 4.57 0.70 -5.28
CA MET A 253 4.96 2.07 -5.61
C MET A 253 5.28 2.89 -4.35
N VAL A 254 4.48 2.79 -3.29
CA VAL A 254 4.78 3.44 -2.00
C VAL A 254 6.10 2.94 -1.43
N ALA A 255 6.31 1.63 -1.42
CA ALA A 255 7.53 1.02 -0.87
C ALA A 255 8.76 1.42 -1.67
N GLY A 256 8.69 1.37 -3.02
CA GLY A 256 9.77 1.79 -3.92
C GLY A 256 10.08 3.28 -3.76
N PHE A 257 9.07 4.14 -3.68
CA PHE A 257 9.25 5.57 -3.42
C PHE A 257 9.99 5.81 -2.10
N LEU A 258 9.53 5.17 -1.02
CA LEU A 258 10.20 5.29 0.28
C LEU A 258 11.64 4.79 0.25
N ALA A 259 11.89 3.65 -0.38
CA ALA A 259 13.25 3.10 -0.52
C ALA A 259 14.17 4.04 -1.31
N GLY A 260 13.70 4.56 -2.43
CA GLY A 260 14.45 5.52 -3.25
C GLY A 260 14.75 6.82 -2.50
N TRP A 261 13.75 7.38 -1.83
CA TRP A 261 13.92 8.60 -1.04
C TRP A 261 14.86 8.40 0.16
N LEU A 262 14.72 7.31 0.90
CA LEU A 262 15.60 7.01 2.04
C LEU A 262 17.06 6.78 1.65
N ASN A 263 17.29 6.24 0.45
CA ASN A 263 18.64 6.00 -0.06
C ASN A 263 19.34 7.27 -0.57
N THR A 264 18.58 8.21 -1.15
CA THR A 264 19.17 9.30 -1.94
C THR A 264 18.80 10.69 -1.44
N GLY A 265 17.67 10.84 -0.75
CA GLY A 265 17.06 12.14 -0.43
C GLY A 265 16.50 12.85 -1.67
N ASP A 266 16.46 12.20 -2.83
CA ASP A 266 16.07 12.76 -4.12
C ASP A 266 14.65 12.25 -4.49
N TYR A 267 13.73 13.19 -4.73
CA TYR A 267 12.35 12.88 -5.08
C TYR A 267 12.19 12.28 -6.48
N GLU A 268 13.07 12.63 -7.44
CA GLU A 268 13.03 12.01 -8.77
C GLU A 268 13.46 10.54 -8.73
N LYS A 269 14.52 10.22 -8.00
CA LYS A 269 14.95 8.85 -7.76
C LYS A 269 13.92 8.04 -6.98
N ALA A 270 13.23 8.69 -6.04
CA ALA A 270 12.10 8.09 -5.33
C ALA A 270 10.94 7.75 -6.26
N LEU A 271 10.53 8.68 -7.13
CA LEU A 271 9.47 8.47 -8.12
C LEU A 271 9.84 7.36 -9.11
N GLU A 272 11.09 7.35 -9.57
CA GLU A 272 11.62 6.37 -10.51
C GLU A 272 11.57 4.95 -9.93
N LEU A 273 12.12 4.74 -8.73
CA LEU A 273 12.08 3.43 -8.07
C LEU A 273 10.64 3.03 -7.68
N GLY A 274 9.81 3.98 -7.28
CA GLY A 274 8.39 3.75 -7.00
C GLY A 274 7.63 3.26 -8.24
N THR A 275 7.83 3.92 -9.38
CA THR A 275 7.20 3.53 -10.66
C THR A 275 7.70 2.17 -11.14
N ALA A 276 9.00 1.90 -11.01
CA ALA A 276 9.60 0.60 -11.36
C ALA A 276 9.04 -0.53 -10.48
N ALA A 277 8.95 -0.33 -9.16
CA ALA A 277 8.42 -1.32 -8.21
C ALA A 277 6.93 -1.62 -8.45
N GLY A 278 6.11 -0.58 -8.67
CA GLY A 278 4.70 -0.73 -9.01
C GLY A 278 4.49 -1.49 -10.31
N SER A 279 5.26 -1.16 -11.35
CA SER A 279 5.20 -1.82 -12.66
C SER A 279 5.69 -3.26 -12.59
N ALA A 280 6.82 -3.53 -11.93
CA ALA A 280 7.33 -4.88 -11.75
C ALA A 280 6.29 -5.77 -11.06
N THR A 281 5.63 -5.29 -10.01
CA THR A 281 4.55 -6.02 -9.33
C THR A 281 3.35 -6.26 -10.26
N ALA A 282 2.99 -5.29 -11.10
CA ALA A 282 1.90 -5.47 -12.05
C ALA A 282 2.18 -6.53 -13.12
N PHE A 283 3.44 -6.86 -13.40
CA PHE A 283 3.87 -7.80 -14.43
C PHE A 283 4.12 -9.23 -13.91
N VAL A 284 3.95 -9.47 -12.64
CA VAL A 284 4.12 -10.78 -12.00
C VAL A 284 2.86 -11.24 -11.29
N SER A 285 2.84 -12.47 -10.84
CA SER A 285 1.64 -13.07 -10.23
C SER A 285 1.33 -12.58 -8.81
N TRP A 286 2.33 -12.00 -8.12
CA TRP A 286 2.24 -11.44 -6.78
C TRP A 286 3.21 -10.25 -6.66
N LEU A 287 3.75 -9.97 -5.48
CA LEU A 287 4.69 -8.87 -5.26
C LEU A 287 6.05 -9.14 -5.92
N ALA A 288 6.62 -8.13 -6.55
CA ALA A 288 7.89 -8.27 -7.27
C ALA A 288 9.09 -8.49 -6.35
N THR A 289 10.02 -9.32 -6.79
CA THR A 289 11.33 -9.50 -6.17
C THR A 289 12.24 -8.30 -6.44
N LYS A 290 13.37 -8.24 -5.74
CA LYS A 290 14.39 -7.22 -5.98
C LYS A 290 14.90 -7.24 -7.43
N GLU A 291 15.16 -8.42 -7.96
CA GLU A 291 15.66 -8.63 -9.32
C GLU A 291 14.67 -8.12 -10.36
N GLU A 292 13.38 -8.42 -10.19
CA GLU A 292 12.32 -7.96 -11.08
C GLU A 292 12.16 -6.44 -11.05
N ILE A 293 12.28 -5.80 -9.87
CA ILE A 293 12.24 -4.34 -9.73
C ILE A 293 13.47 -3.71 -10.38
N THR A 294 14.67 -4.25 -10.14
CA THR A 294 15.94 -3.72 -10.69
C THR A 294 15.93 -3.82 -12.21
N ASP A 295 15.47 -4.93 -12.78
CA ASP A 295 15.31 -5.11 -14.23
C ASP A 295 14.44 -3.99 -14.85
N LYS A 296 13.34 -3.64 -14.21
CA LYS A 296 12.44 -2.57 -14.69
C LYS A 296 13.05 -1.18 -14.55
N LEU A 297 13.81 -0.94 -13.50
CA LEU A 297 14.53 0.31 -13.30
C LEU A 297 15.58 0.54 -14.40
N GLU A 298 16.43 -0.46 -14.68
CA GLU A 298 17.47 -0.38 -15.72
C GLU A 298 16.88 -0.24 -17.15
N HIS A 299 15.75 -0.89 -17.42
CA HIS A 299 15.06 -0.76 -18.70
C HIS A 299 14.46 0.63 -18.89
N SER A 300 13.94 1.23 -17.83
CA SER A 300 13.42 2.60 -17.85
C SER A 300 14.54 3.60 -18.17
N GLU A 301 15.70 3.49 -17.55
CA GLU A 301 16.87 4.34 -17.81
C GLU A 301 17.32 4.26 -19.28
N LYS A 302 17.36 3.07 -19.87
CA LYS A 302 17.77 2.84 -21.27
C LYS A 302 16.73 3.35 -22.28
N GLU A 303 15.47 3.24 -21.98
CA GLU A 303 14.38 3.59 -22.91
C GLU A 303 14.12 5.09 -22.97
N TYR A 304 14.29 5.80 -21.88
CA TYR A 304 14.01 7.24 -21.76
C TYR A 304 15.25 8.14 -21.75
N GLY A 305 16.47 7.55 -21.82
CA GLY A 305 17.72 8.29 -22.04
C GLY A 305 18.12 9.19 -20.89
N ILE A 306 17.96 8.71 -19.66
CA ILE A 306 18.40 9.39 -18.44
C ILE A 306 19.74 8.86 -18.00
#